data_4b6c2801968c80572ab5317eaa331b5b
#
_entry.id   4b6c2801968c80572ab5317eaa331b5b
#
_cell.length_a   1.000
_cell.length_b   1.000
_cell.length_c   1.000
_cell.angle_alpha   90.00
_cell.angle_beta   90.00
_cell.angle_gamma   90.00
#
_symmetry.space_group_name_H-M   'P 1'
#
loop_
_entity.id
_entity.type
_entity.pdbx_description
1 polymer ?
#
loop_
_entity_poly.entity_id
_entity_poly.type
_entity_poly.pdbx_seq_one_letter_code
_entity_poly.pdbx_strand_id
1 'polypeptide(L)'
;MTILLAISFSHLLNDLIQSLIAAIYPMVKQTFHLDFTQIGLITLTFQLTASLLQPVVGFYTDRKPHPYSLAAGMCFTLLGLVLLSMAGGYAMILVAVGFVGIGSSVFHPEASRVAHMAAGGRHGFAQALFQVGGSMGTSLGPLAAALILAPNGGQLRILWFSVAAVAAIIVLWNVGHWYKAHIFRLHPRAGGAGRTNRVELSPKKVGFSLAILVALMFSKFFYLASMGSYYTFYLIDKFHLPVATAQMYLFAFLFAVAAGTLVGGHVGDIIGRKSVIWVSILGATPFTLLLPHVGLAWTCALSVLIGLIMSSAFPAILVYGQELLPGKVGMIAGLFFGLAFGMGGIGSAVLGHLADRTSIQYVFLVCSFLPLIGLLTGLLPEVSGKK
;
A
#
# COMPACT_ATOMS: atom_id res chain seq x y z
N MET A 1 3.62 24.36 7.52
CA MET A 1 3.92 23.12 8.27
C MET A 1 2.66 22.45 8.82
N THR A 2 1.77 23.20 9.48
CA THR A 2 0.52 22.67 10.08
C THR A 2 -0.33 21.84 9.11
N ILE A 3 -0.54 22.31 7.87
CA ILE A 3 -1.31 21.57 6.85
C ILE A 3 -0.64 20.25 6.46
N LEU A 4 0.69 20.23 6.34
CA LEU A 4 1.42 18.99 6.03
C LEU A 4 1.29 17.97 7.16
N LEU A 5 1.37 18.41 8.41
CA LEU A 5 1.14 17.53 9.57
C LEU A 5 -0.32 17.04 9.62
N ALA A 6 -1.29 17.92 9.35
CA ALA A 6 -2.71 17.56 9.31
C ALA A 6 -2.99 16.49 8.23
N ILE A 7 -2.43 16.64 7.03
CA ILE A 7 -2.56 15.66 5.94
C ILE A 7 -1.83 14.36 6.26
N SER A 8 -0.62 14.41 6.84
CA SER A 8 0.12 13.23 7.28
C SER A 8 -0.64 12.46 8.37
N PHE A 9 -1.20 13.17 9.35
CA PHE A 9 -2.02 12.58 10.39
C PHE A 9 -3.32 11.97 9.84
N SER A 10 -3.99 12.67 8.91
CA SER A 10 -5.18 12.12 8.24
C SER A 10 -4.84 10.88 7.41
N HIS A 11 -3.64 10.83 6.80
CA HIS A 11 -3.15 9.64 6.08
C HIS A 11 -2.91 8.46 7.05
N LEU A 12 -2.32 8.74 8.22
CA LEU A 12 -2.18 7.74 9.28
C LEU A 12 -3.54 7.13 9.65
N LEU A 13 -4.55 7.98 9.91
CA LEU A 13 -5.89 7.50 10.29
C LEU A 13 -6.58 6.74 9.16
N ASN A 14 -6.45 7.21 7.91
CA ASN A 14 -7.02 6.56 6.73
C ASN A 14 -6.42 5.16 6.54
N ASP A 15 -5.10 5.03 6.57
CA ASP A 15 -4.42 3.77 6.31
C ASP A 15 -4.47 2.80 7.51
N LEU A 16 -4.59 3.32 8.74
CA LEU A 16 -4.93 2.51 9.91
C LEU A 16 -6.29 1.82 9.72
N ILE A 17 -7.30 2.54 9.23
CA ILE A 17 -8.63 1.98 8.94
C ILE A 17 -8.55 0.95 7.80
N GLN A 18 -7.80 1.23 6.75
CA GLN A 18 -7.65 0.31 5.62
C GLN A 18 -6.94 -0.98 6.01
N SER A 19 -5.87 -0.90 6.80
CA SER A 19 -5.13 -2.07 7.25
C SER A 19 -5.90 -2.93 8.26
N LEU A 20 -6.91 -2.35 8.94
CA LEU A 20 -7.86 -3.08 9.77
C LEU A 20 -8.60 -4.16 8.96
N ILE A 21 -8.91 -3.91 7.68
CA ILE A 21 -9.66 -4.87 6.84
C ILE A 21 -8.95 -6.22 6.81
N ALA A 22 -7.64 -6.24 6.54
CA ALA A 22 -6.86 -7.48 6.57
C ALA A 22 -6.72 -8.05 7.99
N ALA A 23 -6.59 -7.19 8.99
CA ALA A 23 -6.42 -7.59 10.37
C ALA A 23 -7.65 -8.30 10.97
N ILE A 24 -8.86 -8.02 10.46
CA ILE A 24 -10.09 -8.69 10.92
C ILE A 24 -10.40 -9.99 10.19
N TYR A 25 -9.63 -10.41 9.19
CA TYR A 25 -9.93 -11.62 8.39
C TYR A 25 -10.12 -12.88 9.21
N PRO A 26 -9.29 -13.20 10.24
CA PRO A 26 -9.54 -14.39 11.05
C PRO A 26 -10.91 -14.38 11.74
N MET A 27 -11.32 -13.23 12.28
CA MET A 27 -12.63 -13.06 12.91
C MET A 27 -13.77 -13.23 11.90
N VAL A 28 -13.70 -12.54 10.76
CA VAL A 28 -14.72 -12.57 9.72
C VAL A 28 -14.82 -13.97 9.10
N LYS A 29 -13.67 -14.63 8.84
CA LYS A 29 -13.63 -16.01 8.35
C LYS A 29 -14.35 -16.97 9.29
N GLN A 30 -14.09 -16.86 10.58
CA GLN A 30 -14.72 -17.72 11.60
C GLN A 30 -16.22 -17.43 11.78
N THR A 31 -16.60 -16.13 11.85
CA THR A 31 -17.98 -15.70 12.09
C THR A 31 -18.93 -16.09 10.95
N PHE A 32 -18.47 -15.96 9.71
CA PHE A 32 -19.30 -16.19 8.51
C PHE A 32 -18.95 -17.48 7.76
N HIS A 33 -18.08 -18.34 8.33
CA HIS A 33 -17.63 -19.60 7.73
C HIS A 33 -17.08 -19.43 6.31
N LEU A 34 -16.29 -18.34 6.08
CA LEU A 34 -15.75 -18.02 4.76
C LEU A 34 -14.58 -18.93 4.40
N ASP A 35 -14.43 -19.21 3.11
CA ASP A 35 -13.23 -19.82 2.55
C ASP A 35 -12.13 -18.77 2.27
N PHE A 36 -10.94 -19.21 1.89
CA PHE A 36 -9.83 -18.29 1.59
C PHE A 36 -10.05 -17.53 0.27
N THR A 37 -10.76 -18.10 -0.68
CA THR A 37 -11.17 -17.43 -1.92
C THR A 37 -12.02 -16.20 -1.57
N GLN A 38 -12.99 -16.37 -0.69
CA GLN A 38 -13.85 -15.25 -0.23
C GLN A 38 -13.06 -14.18 0.51
N ILE A 39 -12.09 -14.56 1.34
CA ILE A 39 -11.15 -13.60 1.97
C ILE A 39 -10.35 -12.84 0.90
N GLY A 40 -9.82 -13.53 -0.10
CA GLY A 40 -9.13 -12.92 -1.22
C GLY A 40 -10.00 -11.95 -2.02
N LEU A 41 -11.28 -12.29 -2.22
CA LEU A 41 -12.25 -11.42 -2.90
C LEU A 41 -12.63 -10.18 -2.08
N ILE A 42 -12.60 -10.24 -0.74
CA ILE A 42 -12.73 -9.04 0.10
C ILE A 42 -11.57 -8.09 -0.18
N THR A 43 -10.33 -8.58 -0.17
CA THR A 43 -9.15 -7.78 -0.53
C THR A 43 -9.26 -7.21 -1.94
N LEU A 44 -9.64 -8.05 -2.92
CA LEU A 44 -9.77 -7.63 -4.31
C LEU A 44 -10.80 -6.51 -4.46
N THR A 45 -11.97 -6.64 -3.84
CA THR A 45 -13.04 -5.63 -3.89
C THR A 45 -12.56 -4.29 -3.33
N PHE A 46 -11.91 -4.32 -2.16
CA PHE A 46 -11.33 -3.14 -1.55
C PHE A 46 -10.26 -2.51 -2.47
N GLN A 47 -9.30 -3.30 -2.92
CA GLN A 47 -8.18 -2.83 -3.74
C GLN A 47 -8.63 -2.28 -5.11
N LEU A 48 -9.59 -2.92 -5.78
CA LEU A 48 -10.10 -2.44 -7.05
C LEU A 48 -10.86 -1.13 -6.89
N THR A 49 -11.72 -1.01 -5.89
CA THR A 49 -12.45 0.25 -5.63
C THR A 49 -11.50 1.36 -5.20
N ALA A 50 -10.48 1.04 -4.42
CA ALA A 50 -9.46 2.00 -4.01
C ALA A 50 -8.58 2.45 -5.17
N SER A 51 -8.21 1.56 -6.12
CA SER A 51 -7.20 1.86 -7.15
C SER A 51 -7.78 2.38 -8.46
N LEU A 52 -8.83 1.73 -8.98
CA LEU A 52 -9.37 2.07 -10.31
C LEU A 52 -10.03 3.45 -10.37
N LEU A 53 -10.58 3.91 -9.25
CA LEU A 53 -11.24 5.21 -9.17
C LEU A 53 -10.25 6.37 -8.98
N GLN A 54 -9.02 6.12 -8.48
CA GLN A 54 -8.03 7.18 -8.25
C GLN A 54 -7.70 8.01 -9.49
N PRO A 55 -7.40 7.42 -10.68
CA PRO A 55 -7.15 8.19 -11.89
C PRO A 55 -8.37 9.02 -12.32
N VAL A 56 -9.57 8.46 -12.14
CA VAL A 56 -10.85 9.14 -12.49
C VAL A 56 -11.06 10.33 -11.56
N VAL A 57 -10.90 10.14 -10.26
CA VAL A 57 -11.00 11.21 -9.25
C VAL A 57 -9.93 12.27 -9.52
N GLY A 58 -8.67 11.88 -9.71
CA GLY A 58 -7.57 12.79 -9.99
C GLY A 58 -7.83 13.64 -11.23
N PHE A 59 -8.25 13.01 -12.34
CA PHE A 59 -8.57 13.70 -13.58
C PHE A 59 -9.75 14.69 -13.43
N TYR A 60 -10.78 14.29 -12.68
CA TYR A 60 -11.94 15.14 -12.44
C TYR A 60 -11.59 16.35 -11.57
N THR A 61 -10.87 16.12 -10.47
CA THR A 61 -10.50 17.16 -9.51
C THR A 61 -9.36 18.06 -10.02
N ASP A 62 -8.54 17.61 -10.99
CA ASP A 62 -7.58 18.47 -11.70
C ASP A 62 -8.29 19.56 -12.51
N ARG A 63 -9.46 19.22 -13.09
CA ARG A 63 -10.27 20.17 -13.88
C ARG A 63 -11.20 21.01 -13.02
N LYS A 64 -11.75 20.42 -11.97
CA LYS A 64 -12.71 21.05 -11.05
C LYS A 64 -12.29 20.75 -9.61
N PRO A 65 -11.42 21.58 -9.03
CA PRO A 65 -10.98 21.38 -7.65
C PRO A 65 -12.13 21.42 -6.66
N HIS A 66 -12.21 20.39 -5.82
CA HIS A 66 -13.25 20.25 -4.79
C HIS A 66 -12.60 20.27 -3.39
N PRO A 67 -12.55 21.45 -2.73
CA PRO A 67 -11.81 21.58 -1.46
C PRO A 67 -12.22 20.65 -0.33
N TYR A 68 -13.47 20.19 -0.33
CA TYR A 68 -14.01 19.29 0.71
C TYR A 68 -14.08 17.82 0.27
N SER A 69 -13.51 17.47 -0.90
CA SER A 69 -13.50 16.08 -1.40
C SER A 69 -12.86 15.10 -0.44
N LEU A 70 -11.78 15.51 0.26
CA LEU A 70 -11.11 14.69 1.27
C LEU A 70 -12.05 14.31 2.43
N ALA A 71 -12.78 15.29 2.99
CA ALA A 71 -13.76 15.03 4.04
C ALA A 71 -14.92 14.15 3.53
N ALA A 72 -15.41 14.40 2.33
CA ALA A 72 -16.44 13.57 1.70
C ALA A 72 -15.95 12.14 1.47
N GLY A 73 -14.73 11.94 0.98
CA GLY A 73 -14.11 10.61 0.84
C GLY A 73 -14.06 9.87 2.18
N MET A 74 -13.65 10.55 3.25
CA MET A 74 -13.60 9.96 4.59
C MET A 74 -15.00 9.62 5.14
N CYS A 75 -16.07 10.33 4.72
CA CYS A 75 -17.45 9.93 5.04
C CYS A 75 -17.83 8.59 4.39
N PHE A 76 -17.38 8.29 3.16
CA PHE A 76 -17.54 6.96 2.56
C PHE A 76 -16.79 5.89 3.35
N THR A 77 -15.58 6.18 3.81
CA THR A 77 -14.82 5.27 4.70
C THR A 77 -15.58 5.01 6.02
N LEU A 78 -16.11 6.05 6.65
CA LEU A 78 -16.92 5.93 7.86
C LEU A 78 -18.17 5.07 7.62
N LEU A 79 -18.91 5.30 6.53
CA LEU A 79 -20.06 4.50 6.15
C LEU A 79 -19.66 3.03 5.96
N GLY A 80 -18.54 2.77 5.27
CA GLY A 80 -18.01 1.43 5.11
C GLY A 80 -17.70 0.74 6.44
N LEU A 81 -17.10 1.44 7.41
CA LEU A 81 -16.84 0.89 8.76
C LEU A 81 -18.14 0.54 9.51
N VAL A 82 -19.14 1.41 9.47
CA VAL A 82 -20.44 1.16 10.09
C VAL A 82 -21.09 -0.07 9.47
N LEU A 83 -21.15 -0.16 8.13
CA LEU A 83 -21.69 -1.31 7.43
C LEU A 83 -20.90 -2.59 7.76
N LEU A 84 -19.57 -2.51 7.84
CA LEU A 84 -18.72 -3.66 8.18
C LEU A 84 -18.97 -4.15 9.61
N SER A 85 -19.18 -3.23 10.56
CA SER A 85 -19.46 -3.59 11.96
C SER A 85 -20.81 -4.26 12.16
N MET A 86 -21.77 -4.01 11.27
CA MET A 86 -23.14 -4.52 11.31
C MET A 86 -23.40 -5.58 10.22
N ALA A 87 -22.36 -6.03 9.49
CA ALA A 87 -22.55 -6.97 8.41
C ALA A 87 -23.13 -8.28 8.90
N GLY A 88 -24.29 -8.66 8.33
CA GLY A 88 -24.97 -9.93 8.60
C GLY A 88 -24.61 -11.06 7.63
N GLY A 89 -23.66 -10.82 6.68
CA GLY A 89 -23.24 -11.81 5.71
C GLY A 89 -22.20 -11.29 4.73
N TYR A 90 -21.68 -12.21 3.92
CA TYR A 90 -20.55 -11.95 3.00
C TYR A 90 -20.81 -10.81 2.00
N ALA A 91 -22.01 -10.77 1.38
CA ALA A 91 -22.34 -9.70 0.43
C ALA A 91 -22.27 -8.31 1.06
N MET A 92 -22.72 -8.15 2.30
CA MET A 92 -22.64 -6.89 3.02
C MET A 92 -21.20 -6.51 3.37
N ILE A 93 -20.32 -7.48 3.64
CA ILE A 93 -18.90 -7.26 3.82
C ILE A 93 -18.28 -6.68 2.53
N LEU A 94 -18.58 -7.25 1.36
CA LEU A 94 -18.08 -6.75 0.08
C LEU A 94 -18.54 -5.31 -0.19
N VAL A 95 -19.80 -4.99 0.08
CA VAL A 95 -20.31 -3.62 -0.04
C VAL A 95 -19.60 -2.68 0.92
N ALA A 96 -19.43 -3.10 2.17
CA ALA A 96 -18.76 -2.31 3.21
C ALA A 96 -17.32 -1.96 2.84
N VAL A 97 -16.52 -2.95 2.43
CA VAL A 97 -15.12 -2.71 2.01
C VAL A 97 -15.03 -1.93 0.70
N GLY A 98 -16.03 -2.07 -0.18
CA GLY A 98 -16.17 -1.23 -1.37
C GLY A 98 -16.31 0.25 -1.03
N PHE A 99 -17.14 0.60 -0.03
CA PHE A 99 -17.26 1.98 0.46
C PHE A 99 -15.94 2.49 1.07
N VAL A 100 -15.21 1.67 1.83
CA VAL A 100 -13.88 2.05 2.34
C VAL A 100 -12.93 2.31 1.18
N GLY A 101 -12.95 1.47 0.14
CA GLY A 101 -12.13 1.65 -1.07
C GLY A 101 -12.47 2.93 -1.84
N ILE A 102 -13.77 3.26 -2.00
CA ILE A 102 -14.20 4.53 -2.61
C ILE A 102 -13.64 5.72 -1.82
N GLY A 103 -13.73 5.70 -0.48
CA GLY A 103 -13.16 6.75 0.36
C GLY A 103 -11.64 6.91 0.14
N SER A 104 -10.92 5.79 0.10
CA SER A 104 -9.48 5.74 -0.19
C SER A 104 -9.14 6.31 -1.58
N SER A 105 -9.95 6.00 -2.59
CA SER A 105 -9.71 6.45 -3.97
C SER A 105 -9.78 7.97 -4.12
N VAL A 106 -10.57 8.64 -3.31
CA VAL A 106 -10.64 10.10 -3.23
C VAL A 106 -9.48 10.64 -2.42
N PHE A 107 -9.13 9.97 -1.31
CA PHE A 107 -8.15 10.47 -0.35
C PHE A 107 -6.76 10.64 -0.95
N HIS A 108 -6.18 9.59 -1.57
CA HIS A 108 -4.77 9.61 -1.97
C HIS A 108 -4.43 10.70 -3.00
N PRO A 109 -5.15 10.86 -4.13
CA PRO A 109 -4.82 11.90 -5.11
C PRO A 109 -4.99 13.30 -4.54
N GLU A 110 -6.08 13.54 -3.80
CA GLU A 110 -6.38 14.86 -3.25
C GLU A 110 -5.46 15.25 -2.11
N ALA A 111 -5.15 14.32 -1.19
CA ALA A 111 -4.23 14.58 -0.09
C ALA A 111 -2.80 14.85 -0.59
N SER A 112 -2.32 14.12 -1.61
CA SER A 112 -1.05 14.37 -2.27
C SER A 112 -1.01 15.75 -2.92
N ARG A 113 -2.12 16.19 -3.55
CA ARG A 113 -2.27 17.54 -4.12
C ARG A 113 -2.17 18.61 -3.05
N VAL A 114 -2.89 18.46 -1.94
CA VAL A 114 -2.84 19.41 -0.81
C VAL A 114 -1.44 19.46 -0.21
N ALA A 115 -0.77 18.32 -0.05
CA ALA A 115 0.62 18.26 0.41
C ALA A 115 1.55 19.03 -0.54
N HIS A 116 1.38 18.87 -1.85
CA HIS A 116 2.14 19.62 -2.86
C HIS A 116 1.90 21.14 -2.76
N MET A 117 0.65 21.57 -2.59
CA MET A 117 0.30 22.99 -2.42
C MET A 117 0.90 23.59 -1.15
N ALA A 118 0.96 22.82 -0.06
CA ALA A 118 1.48 23.25 1.23
C ALA A 118 3.00 23.12 1.35
N ALA A 119 3.71 22.59 0.32
CA ALA A 119 5.12 22.24 0.35
C ALA A 119 6.07 23.43 0.49
N GLY A 120 5.65 24.64 0.08
CA GLY A 120 6.51 25.83 0.14
C GLY A 120 7.83 25.66 -0.62
N GLY A 121 7.81 24.96 -1.77
CA GLY A 121 9.00 24.67 -2.61
C GLY A 121 9.71 23.36 -2.22
N ARG A 122 9.45 22.75 -1.05
CA ARG A 122 10.06 21.48 -0.58
C ARG A 122 9.15 20.29 -0.86
N HIS A 123 8.87 20.02 -2.14
CA HIS A 123 7.90 19.02 -2.57
C HIS A 123 8.28 17.59 -2.16
N GLY A 124 9.57 17.23 -2.22
CA GLY A 124 10.07 15.92 -1.77
C GLY A 124 9.82 15.68 -0.28
N PHE A 125 10.15 16.67 0.55
CA PHE A 125 9.89 16.60 1.99
C PHE A 125 8.38 16.49 2.31
N ALA A 126 7.55 17.28 1.62
CA ALA A 126 6.11 17.26 1.83
C ALA A 126 5.50 15.89 1.50
N GLN A 127 5.93 15.28 0.38
CA GLN A 127 5.48 13.96 -0.04
C GLN A 127 6.03 12.86 0.90
N ALA A 128 7.29 12.96 1.35
CA ALA A 128 7.86 12.02 2.31
C ALA A 128 7.09 12.05 3.65
N LEU A 129 6.80 13.25 4.17
CA LEU A 129 6.04 13.40 5.41
C LEU A 129 4.62 12.83 5.27
N PHE A 130 3.97 13.05 4.12
CA PHE A 130 2.68 12.45 3.79
C PHE A 130 2.75 10.92 3.81
N GLN A 131 3.76 10.31 3.15
CA GLN A 131 3.93 8.85 3.09
C GLN A 131 4.25 8.22 4.45
N VAL A 132 5.01 8.91 5.32
CA VAL A 132 5.27 8.44 6.69
C VAL A 132 3.95 8.24 7.45
N GLY A 133 3.01 9.18 7.31
CA GLY A 133 1.68 9.03 7.91
C GLY A 133 1.00 7.73 7.49
N GLY A 134 0.87 7.47 6.19
CA GLY A 134 0.24 6.26 5.67
C GLY A 134 0.95 4.98 6.11
N SER A 135 2.28 4.93 5.99
CA SER A 135 3.06 3.76 6.39
C SER A 135 2.91 3.44 7.90
N MET A 136 2.88 4.47 8.74
CA MET A 136 2.62 4.32 10.18
C MET A 136 1.20 3.82 10.43
N GLY A 137 0.19 4.38 9.73
CA GLY A 137 -1.19 3.94 9.84
C GLY A 137 -1.36 2.47 9.45
N THR A 138 -0.79 2.07 8.32
CA THR A 138 -0.82 0.68 7.85
C THR A 138 -0.22 -0.28 8.87
N SER A 139 0.88 0.08 9.52
CA SER A 139 1.52 -0.77 10.53
C SER A 139 0.70 -0.86 11.82
N LEU A 140 0.03 0.22 12.22
CA LEU A 140 -0.74 0.27 13.47
C LEU A 140 -2.07 -0.49 13.40
N GLY A 141 -2.63 -0.76 12.21
CA GLY A 141 -3.91 -1.45 12.08
C GLY A 141 -3.97 -2.84 12.72
N PRO A 142 -3.03 -3.75 12.44
CA PRO A 142 -2.97 -5.06 13.11
C PRO A 142 -2.77 -4.95 14.62
N LEU A 143 -1.96 -4.00 15.08
CA LEU A 143 -1.77 -3.74 16.50
C LEU A 143 -3.07 -3.28 17.17
N ALA A 144 -3.79 -2.33 16.55
CA ALA A 144 -5.07 -1.86 17.05
C ALA A 144 -6.12 -2.98 17.03
N ALA A 145 -6.12 -3.84 16.00
CA ALA A 145 -6.99 -5.01 15.94
C ALA A 145 -6.68 -6.00 17.08
N ALA A 146 -5.40 -6.27 17.35
CA ALA A 146 -4.99 -7.15 18.44
C ALA A 146 -5.44 -6.64 19.82
N LEU A 147 -5.39 -5.32 20.04
CA LEU A 147 -5.75 -4.71 21.32
C LEU A 147 -7.27 -4.54 21.51
N ILE A 148 -7.99 -4.21 20.45
CA ILE A 148 -9.41 -3.82 20.53
C ILE A 148 -10.33 -5.01 20.25
N LEU A 149 -9.97 -5.88 19.28
CA LEU A 149 -10.87 -6.92 18.77
C LEU A 149 -10.61 -8.30 19.39
N ALA A 150 -9.35 -8.65 19.67
CA ALA A 150 -8.98 -10.01 20.09
C ALA A 150 -9.51 -10.45 21.47
N PRO A 151 -9.63 -9.60 22.51
CA PRO A 151 -10.15 -10.06 23.79
C PRO A 151 -11.69 -10.14 23.78
N ASN A 152 -12.25 -11.30 23.44
CA ASN A 152 -13.70 -11.59 23.47
C ASN A 152 -14.59 -10.59 22.73
N GLY A 153 -14.06 -9.91 21.71
CA GLY A 153 -14.76 -8.83 21.01
C GLY A 153 -15.45 -9.29 19.76
N GLY A 154 -16.77 -9.15 19.72
CA GLY A 154 -17.56 -9.34 18.51
C GLY A 154 -17.29 -8.24 17.45
N GLN A 155 -17.84 -8.47 16.27
CA GLN A 155 -17.74 -7.60 15.09
C GLN A 155 -18.12 -6.13 15.37
N LEU A 156 -19.04 -5.85 16.30
CA LEU A 156 -19.44 -4.48 16.70
C LEU A 156 -18.27 -3.64 17.21
N ARG A 157 -17.20 -4.23 17.72
CA ARG A 157 -16.02 -3.46 18.16
C ARG A 157 -15.29 -2.76 17.02
N ILE A 158 -15.53 -3.13 15.75
CA ILE A 158 -15.07 -2.39 14.59
C ILE A 158 -15.51 -0.92 14.65
N LEU A 159 -16.67 -0.62 15.27
CA LEU A 159 -17.15 0.75 15.46
C LEU A 159 -16.17 1.67 16.20
N TRP A 160 -15.27 1.14 17.04
CA TRP A 160 -14.26 1.97 17.69
C TRP A 160 -13.35 2.68 16.68
N PHE A 161 -13.11 2.06 15.51
CA PHE A 161 -12.33 2.69 14.44
C PHE A 161 -13.07 3.84 13.74
N SER A 162 -14.38 3.94 13.92
CA SER A 162 -15.17 5.10 13.47
C SER A 162 -14.76 6.39 14.17
N VAL A 163 -14.21 6.30 15.38
CA VAL A 163 -13.63 7.48 16.09
C VAL A 163 -12.46 8.04 15.27
N ALA A 164 -11.60 7.18 14.73
CA ALA A 164 -10.50 7.62 13.86
C ALA A 164 -11.02 8.25 12.56
N ALA A 165 -12.07 7.68 11.95
CA ALA A 165 -12.70 8.25 10.75
C ALA A 165 -13.32 9.62 11.03
N VAL A 166 -14.04 9.79 12.16
CA VAL A 166 -14.62 11.08 12.57
C VAL A 166 -13.52 12.10 12.84
N ALA A 167 -12.45 11.71 13.56
CA ALA A 167 -11.30 12.60 13.79
C ALA A 167 -10.67 13.05 12.46
N ALA A 168 -10.49 12.13 11.51
CA ALA A 168 -9.99 12.47 10.18
C ALA A 168 -10.94 13.42 9.43
N ILE A 169 -12.26 13.21 9.48
CA ILE A 169 -13.26 14.11 8.86
C ILE A 169 -13.11 15.54 9.41
N ILE A 170 -13.00 15.68 10.73
CA ILE A 170 -12.85 17.00 11.36
C ILE A 170 -11.56 17.69 10.90
N VAL A 171 -10.44 16.97 10.89
CA VAL A 171 -9.15 17.51 10.43
C VAL A 171 -9.23 17.88 8.95
N LEU A 172 -9.76 17.00 8.11
CA LEU A 172 -9.86 17.21 6.65
C LEU A 172 -10.87 18.30 6.27
N TRP A 173 -11.91 18.52 7.07
CA TRP A 173 -12.80 19.65 6.90
C TRP A 173 -12.06 20.98 7.08
N ASN A 174 -11.22 21.09 8.11
CA ASN A 174 -10.38 22.28 8.34
C ASN A 174 -9.31 22.44 7.21
N VAL A 175 -8.73 21.34 6.73
CA VAL A 175 -7.86 21.35 5.55
C VAL A 175 -8.63 21.84 4.32
N GLY A 176 -9.89 21.47 4.17
CA GLY A 176 -10.78 21.94 3.09
C GLY A 176 -10.97 23.45 3.09
N HIS A 177 -11.13 24.08 4.26
CA HIS A 177 -11.19 25.56 4.37
C HIS A 177 -9.87 26.19 3.90
N TRP A 178 -8.74 25.65 4.33
CA TRP A 178 -7.44 26.14 3.88
C TRP A 178 -7.26 25.94 2.36
N TYR A 179 -7.64 24.76 1.83
CA TYR A 179 -7.59 24.47 0.40
C TYR A 179 -8.41 25.45 -0.41
N LYS A 180 -9.66 25.72 -0.02
CA LYS A 180 -10.55 26.69 -0.66
C LYS A 180 -9.90 28.08 -0.74
N ALA A 181 -9.20 28.51 0.31
CA ALA A 181 -8.53 29.81 0.34
C ALA A 181 -7.25 29.89 -0.51
N HIS A 182 -6.68 28.74 -0.92
CA HIS A 182 -5.40 28.67 -1.65
C HIS A 182 -5.50 28.04 -3.04
N ILE A 183 -6.70 27.80 -3.53
CA ILE A 183 -6.97 27.08 -4.78
C ILE A 183 -6.30 27.72 -6.02
N PHE A 184 -6.10 29.04 -6.02
CA PHE A 184 -5.42 29.77 -7.09
C PHE A 184 -3.93 29.48 -7.18
N ARG A 185 -3.30 28.82 -6.21
CA ARG A 185 -1.90 28.37 -6.29
C ARG A 185 -1.72 27.14 -7.18
N LEU A 186 -2.80 26.55 -7.68
CA LEU A 186 -2.77 25.38 -8.57
C LEU A 186 -2.40 25.68 -10.01
N HIS A 187 -2.30 26.97 -10.42
CA HIS A 187 -1.90 27.30 -11.79
C HIS A 187 -0.36 27.11 -11.93
N PRO A 188 0.10 26.11 -12.67
CA PRO A 188 1.54 25.92 -12.86
C PRO A 188 2.09 27.04 -13.71
N ARG A 189 3.07 27.81 -13.21
CA ARG A 189 3.99 28.51 -14.09
C ARG A 189 4.75 27.45 -14.88
N ALA A 190 4.48 27.36 -16.17
CA ALA A 190 5.27 26.57 -17.10
C ALA A 190 6.72 27.11 -17.08
N GLY A 191 7.66 26.32 -16.60
CA GLY A 191 9.07 26.68 -16.68
C GLY A 191 9.93 25.93 -15.68
N GLY A 192 10.74 25.00 -16.17
CA GLY A 192 11.87 24.47 -15.41
C GLY A 192 12.11 22.97 -15.46
N ALA A 193 12.05 22.34 -16.62
CA ALA A 193 12.68 21.03 -16.78
C ALA A 193 14.20 21.23 -16.97
N GLY A 194 14.97 21.02 -15.90
CA GLY A 194 16.44 21.00 -16.00
C GLY A 194 16.89 19.95 -17.02
N ARG A 195 17.72 20.35 -17.97
CA ARG A 195 18.45 19.47 -18.91
C ARG A 195 19.45 18.63 -18.09
N THR A 196 19.12 17.40 -17.81
CA THR A 196 20.10 16.40 -17.37
C THR A 196 20.63 15.65 -18.59
N ASN A 197 21.93 15.32 -18.64
CA ASN A 197 22.53 14.45 -19.65
C ASN A 197 21.79 13.09 -19.65
N ARG A 198 21.02 12.83 -20.69
CA ARG A 198 20.15 11.66 -20.80
C ARG A 198 20.73 10.70 -21.84
N VAL A 199 20.73 9.42 -21.50
CA VAL A 199 20.98 8.35 -22.47
C VAL A 199 19.69 8.17 -23.28
N GLU A 200 19.68 8.54 -24.56
CA GLU A 200 18.54 8.27 -25.46
C GLU A 200 18.44 6.76 -25.71
N LEU A 201 17.45 6.13 -25.11
CA LEU A 201 17.14 4.73 -25.33
C LEU A 201 16.16 4.56 -26.51
N SER A 202 16.35 3.53 -27.32
CA SER A 202 15.41 3.22 -28.38
C SER A 202 14.02 2.86 -27.78
N PRO A 203 12.90 3.14 -28.50
CA PRO A 203 11.55 2.82 -28.00
C PRO A 203 11.37 1.34 -27.62
N LYS A 204 12.03 0.42 -28.33
CA LYS A 204 12.03 -1.02 -28.01
C LYS A 204 12.68 -1.31 -26.66
N LYS A 205 13.82 -0.66 -26.36
CA LYS A 205 14.52 -0.81 -25.06
C LYS A 205 13.67 -0.23 -23.92
N VAL A 206 13.01 0.92 -24.14
CA VAL A 206 12.10 1.52 -23.16
C VAL A 206 10.93 0.58 -22.86
N GLY A 207 10.25 0.06 -23.90
CA GLY A 207 9.15 -0.88 -23.74
C GLY A 207 9.55 -2.16 -23.00
N PHE A 208 10.72 -2.73 -23.36
CA PHE A 208 11.26 -3.91 -22.69
C PHE A 208 11.58 -3.64 -21.21
N SER A 209 12.18 -2.48 -20.90
CA SER A 209 12.47 -2.09 -19.50
C SER A 209 11.20 -1.91 -18.69
N LEU A 210 10.14 -1.30 -19.26
CA LEU A 210 8.85 -1.19 -18.61
C LEU A 210 8.22 -2.55 -18.33
N ALA A 211 8.31 -3.51 -19.26
CA ALA A 211 7.82 -4.87 -19.07
C ALA A 211 8.56 -5.57 -17.91
N ILE A 212 9.88 -5.39 -17.81
CA ILE A 212 10.66 -5.90 -16.66
C ILE A 212 10.18 -5.27 -15.37
N LEU A 213 9.99 -3.94 -15.31
CA LEU A 213 9.51 -3.26 -14.11
C LEU A 213 8.14 -3.79 -13.68
N VAL A 214 7.23 -4.04 -14.63
CA VAL A 214 5.91 -4.65 -14.35
C VAL A 214 6.06 -6.06 -13.77
N ALA A 215 6.95 -6.89 -14.32
CA ALA A 215 7.23 -8.22 -13.79
C ALA A 215 7.83 -8.18 -12.38
N LEU A 216 8.72 -7.23 -12.11
CA LEU A 216 9.29 -7.02 -10.78
C LEU A 216 8.23 -6.55 -9.78
N MET A 217 7.31 -5.69 -10.20
CA MET A 217 6.17 -5.28 -9.40
C MET A 217 5.24 -6.45 -9.11
N PHE A 218 4.93 -7.28 -10.11
CA PHE A 218 4.16 -8.50 -9.91
C PHE A 218 4.77 -9.37 -8.81
N SER A 219 6.06 -9.71 -8.93
CA SER A 219 6.79 -10.47 -7.91
C SER A 219 6.61 -9.90 -6.52
N LYS A 220 6.89 -8.60 -6.37
CA LYS A 220 6.84 -7.92 -5.09
C LYS A 220 5.42 -7.88 -4.52
N PHE A 221 4.43 -7.44 -5.30
CA PHE A 221 3.10 -7.20 -4.77
C PHE A 221 2.31 -8.48 -4.53
N PHE A 222 2.56 -9.56 -5.29
CA PHE A 222 2.02 -10.87 -4.97
C PHE A 222 2.60 -11.42 -3.66
N TYR A 223 3.91 -11.27 -3.44
CA TYR A 223 4.51 -11.65 -2.17
C TYR A 223 3.95 -10.82 -1.00
N LEU A 224 3.87 -9.50 -1.16
CA LEU A 224 3.27 -8.63 -0.13
C LEU A 224 1.80 -8.95 0.12
N ALA A 225 1.04 -9.37 -0.92
CA ALA A 225 -0.35 -9.82 -0.76
C ALA A 225 -0.42 -11.10 0.09
N SER A 226 0.50 -12.07 -0.09
CA SER A 226 0.56 -13.26 0.75
C SER A 226 0.81 -12.90 2.22
N MET A 227 1.72 -11.98 2.48
CA MET A 227 2.02 -11.52 3.83
C MET A 227 0.86 -10.69 4.42
N GLY A 228 0.33 -9.72 3.67
CA GLY A 228 -0.72 -8.83 4.17
C GLY A 228 -2.06 -9.54 4.44
N SER A 229 -2.46 -10.47 3.57
CA SER A 229 -3.77 -11.12 3.66
C SER A 229 -3.74 -12.46 4.41
N TYR A 230 -2.62 -13.17 4.37
CA TYR A 230 -2.59 -14.58 4.81
C TYR A 230 -1.55 -14.90 5.90
N TYR A 231 -0.64 -13.98 6.25
CA TYR A 231 0.41 -14.24 7.24
C TYR A 231 -0.15 -14.58 8.63
N THR A 232 -1.20 -13.89 9.06
CA THR A 232 -1.90 -14.21 10.31
C THR A 232 -2.43 -15.64 10.31
N PHE A 233 -3.06 -16.06 9.21
CA PHE A 233 -3.56 -17.44 9.06
C PHE A 233 -2.42 -18.46 9.04
N TYR A 234 -1.34 -18.15 8.36
CA TYR A 234 -0.16 -19.01 8.32
C TYR A 234 0.45 -19.23 9.71
N LEU A 235 0.52 -18.19 10.52
CA LEU A 235 1.02 -18.28 11.90
C LEU A 235 0.08 -19.09 12.80
N ILE A 236 -1.23 -18.91 12.64
CA ILE A 236 -2.25 -19.66 13.38
C ILE A 236 -2.20 -21.15 12.99
N ASP A 237 -2.17 -21.45 11.69
CA ASP A 237 -2.20 -22.81 11.17
C ASP A 237 -0.91 -23.58 11.51
N LYS A 238 0.26 -22.98 11.28
CA LYS A 238 1.56 -23.67 11.46
C LYS A 238 2.02 -23.75 12.90
N PHE A 239 1.74 -22.72 13.70
CA PHE A 239 2.30 -22.58 15.06
C PHE A 239 1.24 -22.54 16.15
N HIS A 240 -0.05 -22.69 15.79
CA HIS A 240 -1.18 -22.72 16.72
C HIS A 240 -1.25 -21.47 17.62
N LEU A 241 -0.88 -20.29 17.06
CA LEU A 241 -0.85 -19.04 17.81
C LEU A 241 -2.26 -18.48 18.02
N PRO A 242 -2.51 -17.80 19.15
CA PRO A 242 -3.67 -16.95 19.32
C PRO A 242 -3.68 -15.84 18.26
N VAL A 243 -4.89 -15.45 17.80
CA VAL A 243 -5.08 -14.39 16.79
C VAL A 243 -4.36 -13.10 17.16
N ALA A 244 -4.46 -12.67 18.44
CA ALA A 244 -3.81 -11.47 18.93
C ALA A 244 -2.29 -11.52 18.74
N THR A 245 -1.66 -12.64 19.07
CA THR A 245 -0.21 -12.85 18.90
C THR A 245 0.17 -12.82 17.41
N ALA A 246 -0.60 -13.48 16.55
CA ALA A 246 -0.37 -13.46 15.11
C ALA A 246 -0.49 -12.03 14.52
N GLN A 247 -1.42 -11.21 15.03
CA GLN A 247 -1.54 -9.80 14.65
C GLN A 247 -0.32 -8.96 15.09
N MET A 248 0.27 -9.26 16.24
CA MET A 248 1.51 -8.57 16.67
C MET A 248 2.68 -8.86 15.72
N TYR A 249 2.77 -10.07 15.19
CA TYR A 249 3.78 -10.42 14.19
C TYR A 249 3.51 -9.75 12.83
N LEU A 250 2.25 -9.64 12.43
CA LEU A 250 1.87 -8.88 11.25
C LEU A 250 2.19 -7.39 11.41
N PHE A 251 1.93 -6.80 12.59
CA PHE A 251 2.36 -5.44 12.91
C PHE A 251 3.87 -5.26 12.74
N ALA A 252 4.68 -6.16 13.31
CA ALA A 252 6.15 -6.09 13.22
C ALA A 252 6.62 -6.14 11.75
N PHE A 253 6.03 -7.01 10.93
CA PHE A 253 6.30 -7.07 9.48
C PHE A 253 5.95 -5.75 8.77
N LEU A 254 4.74 -5.22 8.98
CA LEU A 254 4.28 -4.00 8.32
C LEU A 254 5.05 -2.75 8.80
N PHE A 255 5.45 -2.71 10.07
CA PHE A 255 6.34 -1.67 10.58
C PHE A 255 7.71 -1.72 9.91
N ALA A 256 8.25 -2.91 9.70
CA ALA A 256 9.48 -3.11 8.96
C ALA A 256 9.35 -2.69 7.49
N VAL A 257 8.20 -2.94 6.84
CA VAL A 257 7.88 -2.44 5.50
C VAL A 257 7.91 -0.90 5.47
N ALA A 258 7.31 -0.24 6.46
CA ALA A 258 7.32 1.22 6.57
C ALA A 258 8.75 1.77 6.72
N ALA A 259 9.53 1.20 7.63
CA ALA A 259 10.93 1.58 7.84
C ALA A 259 11.79 1.36 6.60
N GLY A 260 11.65 0.21 5.93
CA GLY A 260 12.40 -0.12 4.72
C GLY A 260 12.07 0.80 3.54
N THR A 261 10.81 1.25 3.42
CA THR A 261 10.41 2.23 2.39
C THR A 261 11.13 3.56 2.57
N LEU A 262 11.24 4.05 3.82
CA LEU A 262 11.95 5.29 4.15
C LEU A 262 13.45 5.17 3.84
N VAL A 263 14.07 4.09 4.30
CA VAL A 263 15.51 3.82 4.08
C VAL A 263 15.79 3.65 2.59
N GLY A 264 14.96 2.89 1.88
CA GLY A 264 15.15 2.60 0.45
C GLY A 264 15.11 3.84 -0.44
N GLY A 265 14.26 4.82 -0.12
CA GLY A 265 14.21 6.10 -0.83
C GLY A 265 15.53 6.86 -0.74
N HIS A 266 16.11 6.95 0.47
CA HIS A 266 17.38 7.63 0.70
C HIS A 266 18.57 6.88 0.07
N VAL A 267 18.64 5.57 0.28
CA VAL A 267 19.72 4.72 -0.27
C VAL A 267 19.70 4.73 -1.80
N GLY A 268 18.52 4.75 -2.43
CA GLY A 268 18.38 4.82 -3.88
C GLY A 268 18.96 6.08 -4.53
N ASP A 269 18.99 7.19 -3.78
CA ASP A 269 19.62 8.43 -4.25
C ASP A 269 21.16 8.35 -4.24
N ILE A 270 21.73 7.46 -3.40
CA ILE A 270 23.19 7.30 -3.22
C ILE A 270 23.76 6.24 -4.16
N ILE A 271 23.20 5.01 -4.15
CA ILE A 271 23.76 3.84 -4.86
C ILE A 271 23.10 3.58 -6.23
N GLY A 272 22.11 4.37 -6.60
CA GLY A 272 21.39 4.25 -7.88
C GLY A 272 20.17 3.32 -7.83
N ARG A 273 19.18 3.64 -8.68
CA ARG A 273 17.85 2.98 -8.68
C ARG A 273 17.91 1.49 -8.98
N LYS A 274 18.67 1.10 -10.00
CA LYS A 274 18.83 -0.30 -10.42
C LYS A 274 19.41 -1.17 -9.30
N SER A 275 20.43 -0.69 -8.58
CA SER A 275 21.04 -1.41 -7.47
C SER A 275 20.04 -1.65 -6.33
N VAL A 276 19.24 -0.62 -5.98
CA VAL A 276 18.21 -0.75 -4.95
C VAL A 276 17.13 -1.75 -5.37
N ILE A 277 16.65 -1.71 -6.61
CA ILE A 277 15.67 -2.66 -7.13
C ILE A 277 16.22 -4.09 -7.00
N TRP A 278 17.48 -4.29 -7.40
CA TRP A 278 18.11 -5.61 -7.37
C TRP A 278 18.25 -6.17 -5.96
N VAL A 279 18.84 -5.40 -5.06
CA VAL A 279 19.01 -5.78 -3.65
C VAL A 279 17.65 -5.96 -2.97
N SER A 280 16.67 -5.12 -3.27
CA SER A 280 15.36 -5.17 -2.63
C SER A 280 14.54 -6.41 -3.02
N ILE A 281 14.56 -6.82 -4.28
CA ILE A 281 13.76 -7.97 -4.73
C ILE A 281 14.60 -9.25 -4.63
N LEU A 282 15.72 -9.33 -5.33
CA LEU A 282 16.54 -10.54 -5.33
C LEU A 282 17.23 -10.78 -3.99
N GLY A 283 17.67 -9.74 -3.29
CA GLY A 283 18.28 -9.87 -1.97
C GLY A 283 17.33 -10.37 -0.88
N ALA A 284 16.02 -10.25 -1.08
CA ALA A 284 15.04 -10.86 -0.18
C ALA A 284 14.89 -12.38 -0.38
N THR A 285 15.31 -12.93 -1.53
CA THR A 285 15.12 -14.34 -1.91
C THR A 285 15.60 -15.35 -0.86
N PRO A 286 16.83 -15.29 -0.31
CA PRO A 286 17.27 -16.28 0.67
C PRO A 286 16.38 -16.31 1.90
N PHE A 287 15.88 -15.16 2.34
CA PHE A 287 15.01 -15.06 3.50
C PHE A 287 13.59 -15.55 3.20
N THR A 288 13.06 -15.26 2.00
CA THR A 288 11.74 -15.76 1.60
C THR A 288 11.73 -17.26 1.41
N LEU A 289 12.78 -17.85 0.81
CA LEU A 289 12.91 -19.29 0.64
C LEU A 289 13.06 -20.02 2.00
N LEU A 290 13.74 -19.41 2.95
CA LEU A 290 13.95 -20.02 4.28
C LEU A 290 12.70 -19.96 5.17
N LEU A 291 11.87 -18.91 5.05
CA LEU A 291 10.73 -18.64 5.94
C LEU A 291 9.76 -19.83 6.09
N PRO A 292 9.35 -20.56 5.03
CA PRO A 292 8.45 -21.70 5.18
C PRO A 292 9.04 -22.90 5.94
N HIS A 293 10.35 -22.96 6.12
CA HIS A 293 11.06 -24.15 6.64
C HIS A 293 11.55 -24.02 8.08
N VAL A 294 11.35 -22.85 8.70
CA VAL A 294 11.89 -22.54 10.04
C VAL A 294 10.82 -22.52 11.13
N GLY A 295 11.27 -22.51 12.39
CA GLY A 295 10.42 -22.35 13.56
C GLY A 295 9.99 -20.90 13.78
N LEU A 296 9.09 -20.68 14.75
CA LEU A 296 8.40 -19.40 15.00
C LEU A 296 9.34 -18.21 15.15
N ALA A 297 10.37 -18.31 16.01
CA ALA A 297 11.30 -17.20 16.26
C ALA A 297 12.00 -16.72 14.98
N TRP A 298 12.46 -17.66 14.14
CA TRP A 298 13.08 -17.36 12.85
C TRP A 298 12.05 -16.85 11.83
N THR A 299 10.84 -17.40 11.80
CA THR A 299 9.76 -16.89 10.93
C THR A 299 9.51 -15.41 11.20
N CYS A 300 9.50 -15.00 12.48
CA CYS A 300 9.32 -13.61 12.85
C CYS A 300 10.51 -12.72 12.45
N ALA A 301 11.73 -13.15 12.76
CA ALA A 301 12.94 -12.42 12.39
C ALA A 301 13.06 -12.25 10.87
N LEU A 302 12.81 -13.33 10.11
CA LEU A 302 12.84 -13.31 8.65
C LEU A 302 11.74 -12.43 8.07
N SER A 303 10.53 -12.45 8.63
CA SER A 303 9.44 -11.57 8.13
C SER A 303 9.81 -10.09 8.27
N VAL A 304 10.41 -9.68 9.38
CA VAL A 304 10.92 -8.31 9.59
C VAL A 304 12.01 -7.97 8.57
N LEU A 305 12.98 -8.85 8.35
CA LEU A 305 14.05 -8.64 7.36
C LEU A 305 13.49 -8.54 5.93
N ILE A 306 12.56 -9.41 5.56
CA ILE A 306 11.88 -9.40 4.26
C ILE A 306 11.13 -8.08 4.09
N GLY A 307 10.38 -7.64 5.11
CA GLY A 307 9.66 -6.37 5.11
C GLY A 307 10.59 -5.18 4.86
N LEU A 308 11.70 -5.09 5.59
CA LEU A 308 12.71 -4.04 5.44
C LEU A 308 13.31 -4.01 4.03
N ILE A 309 13.75 -5.18 3.53
CA ILE A 309 14.47 -5.28 2.25
C ILE A 309 13.52 -5.05 1.07
N MET A 310 12.40 -5.78 1.03
CA MET A 310 11.51 -5.79 -0.14
C MET A 310 10.75 -4.48 -0.34
N SER A 311 10.49 -3.73 0.73
CA SER A 311 9.72 -2.47 0.65
C SER A 311 10.46 -1.36 -0.09
N SER A 312 11.79 -1.34 -0.08
CA SER A 312 12.61 -0.31 -0.72
C SER A 312 12.54 -0.29 -2.26
N ALA A 313 12.06 -1.38 -2.92
CA ALA A 313 11.99 -1.46 -4.37
C ALA A 313 11.01 -0.48 -5.01
N PHE A 314 9.83 -0.25 -4.41
CA PHE A 314 8.75 0.48 -5.10
C PHE A 314 9.10 1.93 -5.45
N PRO A 315 9.63 2.75 -4.52
CA PRO A 315 10.08 4.10 -4.85
C PRO A 315 11.13 4.11 -5.96
N ALA A 316 12.08 3.15 -5.93
CA ALA A 316 13.13 3.05 -6.92
C ALA A 316 12.57 2.64 -8.31
N ILE A 317 11.63 1.69 -8.37
CA ILE A 317 10.92 1.29 -9.59
C ILE A 317 10.16 2.47 -10.20
N LEU A 318 9.43 3.22 -9.36
CA LEU A 318 8.66 4.38 -9.79
C LEU A 318 9.55 5.44 -10.44
N VAL A 319 10.62 5.84 -9.73
CA VAL A 319 11.56 6.85 -10.24
C VAL A 319 12.28 6.35 -11.49
N TYR A 320 12.72 5.10 -11.52
CA TYR A 320 13.34 4.51 -12.70
C TYR A 320 12.40 4.54 -13.91
N GLY A 321 11.13 4.20 -13.73
CA GLY A 321 10.10 4.30 -14.79
C GLY A 321 9.87 5.74 -15.27
N GLN A 322 9.91 6.72 -14.38
CA GLN A 322 9.80 8.15 -14.71
C GLN A 322 11.04 8.64 -15.48
N GLU A 323 12.23 8.14 -15.16
CA GLU A 323 13.47 8.43 -15.88
C GLU A 323 13.47 7.82 -17.29
N LEU A 324 12.84 6.65 -17.50
CA LEU A 324 12.66 6.02 -18.83
C LEU A 324 11.75 6.82 -19.76
N LEU A 325 10.72 7.51 -19.24
CA LEU A 325 9.75 8.28 -20.03
C LEU A 325 9.64 9.72 -19.52
N PRO A 326 10.64 10.55 -19.83
CA PRO A 326 10.66 11.97 -19.44
C PRO A 326 9.43 12.72 -19.98
N GLY A 327 8.83 13.57 -19.15
CA GLY A 327 7.62 14.31 -19.51
C GLY A 327 6.29 13.56 -19.30
N LYS A 328 6.33 12.26 -18.91
CA LYS A 328 5.14 11.46 -18.61
C LYS A 328 5.11 11.00 -17.14
N VAL A 329 5.59 11.85 -16.24
CA VAL A 329 5.79 11.52 -14.80
C VAL A 329 4.49 11.11 -14.13
N GLY A 330 3.39 11.85 -14.34
CA GLY A 330 2.07 11.54 -13.78
C GLY A 330 1.47 10.24 -14.34
N MET A 331 1.64 10.02 -15.66
CA MET A 331 1.17 8.78 -16.31
C MET A 331 1.87 7.54 -15.74
N ILE A 332 3.20 7.59 -15.57
CA ILE A 332 3.98 6.49 -14.99
C ILE A 332 3.62 6.27 -13.54
N ALA A 333 3.46 7.35 -12.76
CA ALA A 333 3.01 7.23 -11.37
C ALA A 333 1.63 6.57 -11.29
N GLY A 334 0.65 7.05 -12.04
CA GLY A 334 -0.69 6.48 -12.07
C GLY A 334 -0.71 5.01 -12.50
N LEU A 335 0.08 4.65 -13.53
CA LEU A 335 0.22 3.27 -13.98
C LEU A 335 0.79 2.38 -12.86
N PHE A 336 1.89 2.79 -12.23
CA PHE A 336 2.57 1.95 -11.25
C PHE A 336 1.81 1.85 -9.92
N PHE A 337 1.18 2.93 -9.45
CA PHE A 337 0.30 2.85 -8.28
C PHE A 337 -0.94 1.99 -8.57
N GLY A 338 -1.59 2.18 -9.72
CA GLY A 338 -2.72 1.35 -10.13
C GLY A 338 -2.35 -0.13 -10.23
N LEU A 339 -1.18 -0.45 -10.85
CA LEU A 339 -0.68 -1.82 -10.91
C LEU A 339 -0.33 -2.39 -9.52
N ALA A 340 0.29 -1.58 -8.64
CA ALA A 340 0.65 -2.01 -7.29
C ALA A 340 -0.58 -2.49 -6.50
N PHE A 341 -1.60 -1.66 -6.43
CA PHE A 341 -2.85 -2.00 -5.73
C PHE A 341 -3.62 -3.10 -6.45
N GLY A 342 -3.73 -3.04 -7.78
CA GLY A 342 -4.42 -4.06 -8.58
C GLY A 342 -3.77 -5.43 -8.45
N MET A 343 -2.44 -5.51 -8.53
CA MET A 343 -1.68 -6.76 -8.33
C MET A 343 -1.83 -7.30 -6.90
N GLY A 344 -1.86 -6.42 -5.88
CA GLY A 344 -2.11 -6.82 -4.50
C GLY A 344 -3.49 -7.49 -4.34
N GLY A 345 -4.53 -6.88 -4.90
CA GLY A 345 -5.89 -7.43 -4.87
C GLY A 345 -6.04 -8.74 -5.64
N ILE A 346 -5.57 -8.77 -6.90
CA ILE A 346 -5.57 -9.99 -7.73
C ILE A 346 -4.74 -11.08 -7.06
N GLY A 347 -3.56 -10.72 -6.54
CA GLY A 347 -2.69 -11.64 -5.81
C GLY A 347 -3.41 -12.28 -4.63
N SER A 348 -4.09 -11.48 -3.81
CA SER A 348 -4.84 -11.99 -2.67
C SER A 348 -5.95 -12.97 -3.11
N ALA A 349 -6.73 -12.64 -4.14
CA ALA A 349 -7.80 -13.53 -4.64
C ALA A 349 -7.24 -14.86 -5.19
N VAL A 350 -6.18 -14.79 -6.00
CA VAL A 350 -5.54 -15.99 -6.58
C VAL A 350 -4.92 -16.86 -5.49
N LEU A 351 -4.23 -16.25 -4.52
CA LEU A 351 -3.60 -16.99 -3.42
C LEU A 351 -4.64 -17.57 -2.45
N GLY A 352 -5.78 -16.91 -2.27
CA GLY A 352 -6.90 -17.47 -1.51
C GLY A 352 -7.47 -18.73 -2.15
N HIS A 353 -7.72 -18.69 -3.46
CA HIS A 353 -8.16 -19.86 -4.20
C HIS A 353 -7.14 -21.01 -4.16
N LEU A 354 -5.84 -20.68 -4.23
CA LEU A 354 -4.79 -21.68 -4.09
C LEU A 354 -4.78 -22.30 -2.67
N ALA A 355 -5.00 -21.48 -1.63
CA ALA A 355 -5.05 -21.93 -0.25
C ALA A 355 -6.20 -22.92 0.00
N ASP A 356 -7.38 -22.66 -0.58
CA ASP A 356 -8.54 -23.55 -0.45
C ASP A 356 -8.33 -24.89 -1.13
N ARG A 357 -7.60 -24.90 -2.26
CA ARG A 357 -7.31 -26.14 -3.01
C ARG A 357 -6.13 -26.95 -2.47
N THR A 358 -5.28 -26.33 -1.68
CA THR A 358 -4.04 -26.94 -1.15
C THR A 358 -3.93 -26.75 0.35
N SER A 359 -3.18 -25.72 0.77
CA SER A 359 -3.07 -25.26 2.14
C SER A 359 -2.46 -23.87 2.20
N ILE A 360 -2.64 -23.19 3.32
CA ILE A 360 -1.99 -21.89 3.55
C ILE A 360 -0.47 -22.00 3.58
N GLN A 361 0.08 -23.11 4.10
CA GLN A 361 1.51 -23.38 4.11
C GLN A 361 2.07 -23.55 2.70
N TYR A 362 1.33 -24.20 1.79
CA TYR A 362 1.72 -24.35 0.39
C TYR A 362 1.73 -23.00 -0.35
N VAL A 363 0.79 -22.11 -0.06
CA VAL A 363 0.79 -20.74 -0.58
C VAL A 363 2.09 -20.02 -0.23
N PHE A 364 2.54 -20.08 1.03
CA PHE A 364 3.79 -19.46 1.48
C PHE A 364 5.01 -20.10 0.81
N LEU A 365 4.99 -21.42 0.60
CA LEU A 365 6.04 -22.11 -0.14
C LEU A 365 6.14 -21.63 -1.59
N VAL A 366 5.01 -21.54 -2.31
CA VAL A 366 4.99 -21.05 -3.70
C VAL A 366 5.43 -19.59 -3.77
N CYS A 367 4.90 -18.73 -2.89
CA CYS A 367 5.24 -17.31 -2.86
C CYS A 367 6.72 -17.08 -2.55
N SER A 368 7.39 -17.98 -1.82
CA SER A 368 8.80 -17.85 -1.46
C SER A 368 9.73 -17.78 -2.68
N PHE A 369 9.31 -18.32 -3.85
CA PHE A 369 10.06 -18.28 -5.10
C PHE A 369 9.85 -17.00 -5.91
N LEU A 370 8.81 -16.21 -5.63
CA LEU A 370 8.50 -15.00 -6.40
C LEU A 370 9.68 -14.02 -6.50
N PRO A 371 10.46 -13.75 -5.43
CA PRO A 371 11.56 -12.80 -5.50
C PRO A 371 12.70 -13.22 -6.46
N LEU A 372 12.76 -14.48 -6.92
CA LEU A 372 13.69 -14.92 -7.97
C LEU A 372 13.48 -14.16 -9.29
N ILE A 373 12.26 -13.65 -9.54
CA ILE A 373 11.98 -12.77 -10.69
C ILE A 373 12.88 -11.52 -10.66
N GLY A 374 13.40 -11.16 -9.48
CA GLY A 374 14.41 -10.12 -9.29
C GLY A 374 15.65 -10.27 -10.18
N LEU A 375 15.97 -11.48 -10.66
CA LEU A 375 17.05 -11.71 -11.64
C LEU A 375 16.86 -10.88 -12.92
N LEU A 376 15.62 -10.58 -13.32
CA LEU A 376 15.32 -9.74 -14.49
C LEU A 376 15.86 -8.32 -14.36
N THR A 377 16.14 -7.84 -13.15
CA THR A 377 16.74 -6.51 -12.93
C THR A 377 18.11 -6.39 -13.61
N GLY A 378 18.84 -7.50 -13.77
CA GLY A 378 20.10 -7.53 -14.50
C GLY A 378 19.98 -7.04 -15.95
N LEU A 379 18.81 -7.24 -16.58
CA LEU A 379 18.52 -6.85 -17.96
C LEU A 379 18.14 -5.36 -18.11
N LEU A 380 17.91 -4.63 -17.00
CA LEU A 380 17.61 -3.21 -17.07
C LEU A 380 18.86 -2.41 -17.48
N PRO A 381 18.74 -1.42 -18.40
CA PRO A 381 19.83 -0.53 -18.74
C PRO A 381 20.19 0.41 -17.59
N GLU A 382 21.38 1.00 -17.59
CA GLU A 382 21.71 2.12 -16.72
C GLU A 382 21.06 3.41 -17.28
N VAL A 383 20.14 4.01 -16.52
CA VAL A 383 19.40 5.21 -16.95
C VAL A 383 19.98 6.48 -16.33
N SER A 384 20.54 6.40 -15.13
CA SER A 384 21.24 7.51 -14.47
C SER A 384 22.74 7.39 -14.74
N GLY A 385 23.33 8.38 -15.43
CA GLY A 385 24.78 8.50 -15.49
C GLY A 385 25.34 8.57 -14.06
N LYS A 386 26.32 7.70 -13.75
CA LYS A 386 27.08 7.77 -12.49
C LYS A 386 27.56 9.21 -12.32
N LYS A 387 27.22 9.86 -11.18
CA LYS A 387 27.88 11.05 -10.72
C LYS A 387 29.31 10.74 -10.36
#